data_274cfc64c8c2052f317d8a7ae68f6e16
#
_entry.id   274cfc64c8c2052f317d8a7ae68f6e16
#
_cell.length_a   1.000
_cell.length_b   1.000
_cell.length_c   1.000
_cell.angle_alpha   90.00
_cell.angle_beta   90.00
_cell.angle_gamma   90.00
#
_symmetry.space_group_name_H-M   'P 1'
#
loop_
_entity.id
_entity.type
_entity.pdbx_description
1 polymer ?
#
loop_
_entity_poly.entity_id
_entity_poly.type
_entity_poly.pdbx_seq_one_letter_code
_entity_poly.pdbx_strand_id
1 'polypeptide(L)'
;TVKVLCVADEEVLGEYGAKWMIENHWDLLDPEWVWDEGGIGSKDSFPGVEVFAVAVAQKKSLWVDVIVKSISGHGSRPFDGHSNQVLANALSKIVSWKTPIDINVATNEMFKRVGFKIKGLNGFILRNINNPLLKYFFGSKVAKSSVSVNAMLRNTVSLTIMDSGYKVNVIPEIAKASLDIRLLPSQDSEEFINQLKVVINDSRVQIVPKRVPEQGYISSWESTFFSILSEEINHLYRQSVVTPFMSPGGTDSQYFQSKGVDCYGIIPVLVHEADIQTIHGINERISIQNLMNGYRIVYNTVKRVCGSNK
;
A
#
# COMPACT_ATOMS: atom_id res chain seq x y z
N THR A 1 25.56 0.15 -15.61
CA THR A 1 26.00 -0.65 -14.44
C THR A 1 24.77 -1.21 -13.74
N VAL A 2 24.86 -2.46 -13.25
CA VAL A 2 23.86 -3.07 -12.38
C VAL A 2 24.44 -3.14 -10.98
N LYS A 3 23.67 -2.67 -9.98
CA LYS A 3 23.99 -2.82 -8.56
C LYS A 3 22.94 -3.75 -7.95
N VAL A 4 23.36 -4.73 -7.17
CA VAL A 4 22.47 -5.64 -6.44
C VAL A 4 22.59 -5.30 -4.97
N LEU A 5 21.48 -4.88 -4.37
CA LEU A 5 21.40 -4.54 -2.95
C LEU A 5 20.61 -5.63 -2.23
N CYS A 6 21.28 -6.30 -1.28
CA CYS A 6 20.65 -7.27 -0.39
C CYS A 6 20.77 -6.73 1.03
N VAL A 7 19.64 -6.43 1.63
CA VAL A 7 19.56 -5.80 2.95
C VAL A 7 18.70 -6.61 3.91
N ALA A 8 18.76 -6.27 5.18
CA ALA A 8 17.96 -6.87 6.24
C ALA A 8 16.64 -6.12 6.43
N ASP A 9 15.75 -6.70 7.21
CA ASP A 9 14.57 -6.13 7.86
C ASP A 9 13.49 -5.47 6.94
N GLU A 10 13.43 -5.83 5.65
CA GLU A 10 12.38 -5.32 4.74
C GLU A 10 10.99 -5.59 5.31
N GLU A 11 10.72 -6.80 5.78
CA GLU A 11 9.42 -7.24 6.34
C GLU A 11 8.99 -6.48 7.61
N VAL A 12 9.91 -5.76 8.23
CA VAL A 12 9.66 -4.89 9.38
C VAL A 12 10.05 -3.44 9.09
N LEU A 13 9.95 -3.04 7.81
CA LEU A 13 10.04 -1.68 7.30
C LEU A 13 11.45 -1.17 6.93
N GLY A 14 12.48 -2.01 6.91
CA GLY A 14 13.80 -1.72 6.33
C GLY A 14 14.61 -0.60 7.01
N GLU A 15 14.37 -0.31 8.30
CA GLU A 15 15.04 0.81 8.98
C GLU A 15 16.55 0.60 9.14
N TYR A 16 16.96 -0.63 9.43
CA TYR A 16 18.39 -1.01 9.59
C TYR A 16 19.02 -1.51 8.30
N GLY A 17 18.18 -1.81 7.29
CA GLY A 17 18.57 -2.25 5.97
C GLY A 17 18.64 -1.11 4.96
N ALA A 18 17.62 -0.99 4.13
CA ALA A 18 17.60 -0.03 3.02
C ALA A 18 17.71 1.42 3.48
N LYS A 19 16.97 1.82 4.52
CA LYS A 19 17.04 3.18 5.06
C LYS A 19 18.46 3.53 5.51
N TRP A 20 19.06 2.66 6.31
CA TRP A 20 20.42 2.86 6.80
C TRP A 20 21.45 2.97 5.67
N MET A 21 21.32 2.12 4.65
CA MET A 21 22.21 2.17 3.47
C MET A 21 22.06 3.49 2.71
N ILE A 22 20.82 3.98 2.53
CA ILE A 22 20.54 5.23 1.83
C ILE A 22 21.07 6.45 2.62
N GLU A 23 20.95 6.42 3.93
CA GLU A 23 21.41 7.52 4.80
C GLU A 23 22.94 7.59 4.94
N ASN A 24 23.62 6.44 4.93
CA ASN A 24 25.05 6.36 5.24
C ASN A 24 25.96 6.02 4.05
N HIS A 25 25.42 5.46 2.96
CA HIS A 25 26.20 4.96 1.82
C HIS A 25 25.55 5.29 0.47
N TRP A 26 24.93 6.49 0.37
CA TRP A 26 24.30 6.93 -0.88
C TRP A 26 25.25 6.97 -2.06
N ASP A 27 26.53 7.30 -1.85
CA ASP A 27 27.59 7.32 -2.84
C ASP A 27 27.82 5.96 -3.52
N LEU A 28 27.55 4.87 -2.80
CA LEU A 28 27.62 3.52 -3.35
C LEU A 28 26.35 3.16 -4.16
N LEU A 29 25.22 3.74 -3.80
CA LEU A 29 23.92 3.41 -4.38
C LEU A 29 23.61 4.28 -5.61
N ASP A 30 23.33 5.54 -5.44
CA ASP A 30 23.01 6.55 -6.46
C ASP A 30 22.43 5.96 -7.76
N PRO A 31 21.28 5.27 -7.68
CA PRO A 31 20.69 4.58 -8.83
C PRO A 31 19.88 5.56 -9.68
N GLU A 32 19.87 5.35 -11.00
CA GLU A 32 18.94 6.03 -11.90
C GLU A 32 17.53 5.47 -11.76
N TRP A 33 17.43 4.15 -11.60
CA TRP A 33 16.18 3.42 -11.33
C TRP A 33 16.42 2.32 -10.32
N VAL A 34 15.36 1.97 -9.60
CA VAL A 34 15.33 0.81 -8.69
C VAL A 34 14.29 -0.19 -9.19
N TRP A 35 14.67 -1.46 -9.28
CA TRP A 35 13.75 -2.57 -9.44
C TRP A 35 13.60 -3.30 -8.11
N ASP A 36 12.38 -3.37 -7.63
CA ASP A 36 12.03 -3.93 -6.33
C ASP A 36 10.80 -4.85 -6.47
N GLU A 37 10.31 -5.39 -5.38
CA GLU A 37 9.06 -6.12 -5.31
C GLU A 37 7.83 -5.18 -5.19
N GLY A 38 6.64 -5.73 -4.96
CA GLY A 38 5.40 -4.99 -4.63
C GLY A 38 4.29 -5.08 -5.67
N GLY A 39 4.59 -5.48 -6.90
CA GLY A 39 3.61 -5.79 -7.93
C GLY A 39 3.74 -7.21 -8.46
N ILE A 40 2.72 -7.70 -9.15
CA ILE A 40 2.68 -9.05 -9.72
C ILE A 40 1.75 -9.10 -10.93
N GLY A 41 1.91 -10.11 -11.78
CA GLY A 41 0.94 -10.44 -12.83
C GLY A 41 -0.20 -11.31 -12.30
N SER A 42 -1.45 -10.91 -12.53
CA SER A 42 -2.65 -11.66 -12.16
C SER A 42 -3.48 -12.01 -13.38
N LYS A 43 -3.99 -13.26 -13.41
CA LYS A 43 -4.88 -13.77 -14.47
C LYS A 43 -6.33 -13.36 -14.28
N ASP A 44 -6.74 -13.10 -13.06
CA ASP A 44 -8.15 -13.05 -12.65
C ASP A 44 -8.52 -11.92 -11.68
N SER A 45 -7.60 -11.00 -11.38
CA SER A 45 -7.93 -9.77 -10.61
C SER A 45 -8.97 -8.89 -11.31
N PHE A 46 -9.03 -8.95 -12.65
CA PHE A 46 -10.07 -8.31 -13.45
C PHE A 46 -10.71 -9.33 -14.40
N PRO A 47 -12.04 -9.44 -14.46
CA PRO A 47 -12.72 -10.46 -15.25
C PRO A 47 -12.28 -10.45 -16.73
N GLY A 48 -11.64 -11.55 -17.17
CA GLY A 48 -11.19 -11.74 -18.54
C GLY A 48 -10.01 -10.87 -18.99
N VAL A 49 -9.28 -10.26 -18.07
CA VAL A 49 -8.11 -9.42 -18.36
C VAL A 49 -6.92 -9.87 -17.54
N GLU A 50 -5.87 -10.35 -18.20
CA GLU A 50 -4.58 -10.59 -17.58
C GLU A 50 -3.85 -9.26 -17.37
N VAL A 51 -3.41 -8.98 -16.15
CA VAL A 51 -2.81 -7.71 -15.77
C VAL A 51 -1.46 -7.93 -15.11
N PHE A 52 -0.43 -7.25 -15.59
CA PHE A 52 0.83 -7.07 -14.88
C PHE A 52 0.84 -5.68 -14.23
N ALA A 53 0.68 -5.66 -12.93
CA ALA A 53 0.65 -4.46 -12.11
C ALA A 53 2.07 -4.13 -11.64
N VAL A 54 2.68 -3.08 -12.18
CA VAL A 54 4.01 -2.60 -11.78
C VAL A 54 3.84 -1.52 -10.73
N ALA A 55 4.29 -1.77 -9.51
CA ALA A 55 4.22 -0.79 -8.44
C ALA A 55 5.14 0.40 -8.75
N VAL A 56 4.54 1.55 -8.98
CA VAL A 56 5.21 2.85 -9.18
C VAL A 56 5.00 3.78 -7.99
N ALA A 57 4.12 3.40 -7.09
CA ALA A 57 3.80 4.07 -5.86
C ALA A 57 3.36 3.05 -4.81
N GLN A 58 3.41 3.46 -3.55
CA GLN A 58 2.97 2.63 -2.43
C GLN A 58 2.29 3.49 -1.37
N LYS A 59 1.44 2.86 -0.55
CA LYS A 59 0.84 3.54 0.60
C LYS A 59 1.88 3.75 1.70
N LYS A 60 1.73 4.85 2.41
CA LYS A 60 2.61 5.24 3.51
C LYS A 60 2.10 4.67 4.83
N SER A 61 2.96 4.04 5.61
CA SER A 61 2.61 3.41 6.89
C SER A 61 2.72 4.41 8.03
N LEU A 62 1.60 4.89 8.54
CA LEU A 62 1.50 5.72 9.73
C LEU A 62 0.94 4.87 10.88
N TRP A 63 1.74 4.68 11.93
CA TRP A 63 1.27 3.96 13.12
C TRP A 63 1.05 4.92 14.27
N VAL A 64 -0.08 4.79 14.93
CA VAL A 64 -0.43 5.65 16.05
C VAL A 64 -1.01 4.83 17.20
N ASP A 65 -0.72 5.28 18.43
CA ASP A 65 -1.42 4.85 19.62
C ASP A 65 -2.55 5.84 19.96
N VAL A 66 -3.70 5.30 20.31
CA VAL A 66 -4.85 6.03 20.85
C VAL A 66 -4.88 5.74 22.32
N ILE A 67 -4.65 6.75 23.15
CA ILE A 67 -4.45 6.60 24.59
C ILE A 67 -5.46 7.46 25.34
N VAL A 68 -6.08 6.85 26.36
CA VAL A 68 -6.95 7.54 27.31
C VAL A 68 -6.44 7.31 28.71
N LYS A 69 -6.33 8.37 29.50
CA LYS A 69 -5.99 8.32 30.91
C LYS A 69 -7.16 8.80 31.76
N SER A 70 -7.43 8.11 32.86
CA SER A 70 -8.43 8.49 33.86
C SER A 70 -7.93 8.10 35.25
N ILE A 71 -8.72 8.33 36.25
CA ILE A 71 -8.49 7.71 37.59
C ILE A 71 -8.85 6.22 37.52
N SER A 72 -8.16 5.39 38.28
CA SER A 72 -8.56 4.00 38.49
C SER A 72 -9.73 3.91 39.49
N GLY A 73 -10.47 2.80 39.43
CA GLY A 73 -11.61 2.60 40.30
C GLY A 73 -11.99 1.14 40.50
N HIS A 74 -12.89 0.91 41.45
CA HIS A 74 -13.43 -0.43 41.67
C HIS A 74 -14.60 -0.70 40.71
N GLY A 75 -14.60 -1.84 40.02
CA GLY A 75 -15.61 -2.18 39.03
C GLY A 75 -17.07 -2.17 39.52
N SER A 76 -17.31 -2.33 40.84
CA SER A 76 -18.65 -2.23 41.40
C SER A 76 -19.16 -0.79 41.59
N ARG A 77 -18.31 0.20 41.41
CA ARG A 77 -18.63 1.64 41.50
C ARG A 77 -18.16 2.36 40.24
N PRO A 78 -18.77 2.05 39.08
CA PRO A 78 -18.38 2.67 37.82
C PRO A 78 -18.72 4.18 37.87
N PHE A 79 -17.88 4.96 37.19
CA PHE A 79 -18.10 6.39 36.97
C PHE A 79 -18.02 6.70 35.47
N ASP A 80 -18.72 7.73 35.04
CA ASP A 80 -18.73 8.12 33.64
C ASP A 80 -17.40 8.72 33.19
N GLY A 81 -16.98 8.38 31.99
CA GLY A 81 -15.77 8.93 31.40
C GLY A 81 -14.48 8.26 31.85
N HIS A 82 -14.55 7.05 32.41
CA HIS A 82 -13.35 6.27 32.70
C HIS A 82 -12.66 5.80 31.40
N SER A 83 -11.36 5.47 31.51
CA SER A 83 -10.49 5.22 30.36
C SER A 83 -11.06 4.24 29.34
N ASN A 84 -11.58 3.09 29.78
CA ASN A 84 -12.14 2.09 28.87
C ASN A 84 -13.41 2.58 28.14
N GLN A 85 -14.28 3.30 28.81
CA GLN A 85 -15.50 3.84 28.22
C GLN A 85 -15.18 4.87 27.12
N VAL A 86 -14.26 5.80 27.43
CA VAL A 86 -13.84 6.83 26.48
C VAL A 86 -13.12 6.22 25.29
N LEU A 87 -12.19 5.26 25.53
CA LEU A 87 -11.50 4.57 24.44
C LEU A 87 -12.46 3.79 23.56
N ALA A 88 -13.40 3.02 24.13
CA ALA A 88 -14.37 2.25 23.37
C ALA A 88 -15.23 3.15 22.46
N ASN A 89 -15.68 4.30 22.97
CA ASN A 89 -16.42 5.29 22.18
C ASN A 89 -15.58 5.88 21.04
N ALA A 90 -14.31 6.21 21.29
CA ALA A 90 -13.39 6.71 20.27
C ALA A 90 -13.16 5.66 19.20
N LEU A 91 -12.88 4.40 19.57
CA LEU A 91 -12.65 3.30 18.64
C LEU A 91 -13.89 3.00 17.81
N SER A 92 -15.08 3.05 18.37
CA SER A 92 -16.34 2.89 17.63
C SER A 92 -16.48 3.92 16.50
N LYS A 93 -16.13 5.19 16.78
CA LYS A 93 -16.14 6.25 15.75
C LYS A 93 -15.07 5.99 14.68
N ILE A 94 -13.86 5.63 15.06
CA ILE A 94 -12.75 5.34 14.16
C ILE A 94 -13.10 4.18 13.21
N VAL A 95 -13.56 3.06 13.73
CA VAL A 95 -13.88 1.86 12.94
C VAL A 95 -15.06 2.12 12.01
N SER A 96 -16.00 2.97 12.41
CA SER A 96 -17.14 3.35 11.58
C SER A 96 -16.80 4.42 10.52
N TRP A 97 -15.67 5.09 10.66
CA TRP A 97 -15.26 6.16 9.76
C TRP A 97 -14.85 5.59 8.40
N LYS A 98 -15.50 6.07 7.36
CA LYS A 98 -15.14 5.77 5.96
C LYS A 98 -14.39 6.96 5.40
N THR A 99 -13.10 6.82 5.23
CA THR A 99 -12.28 7.84 4.58
C THR A 99 -12.76 8.10 3.15
N PRO A 100 -12.62 9.31 2.63
CA PRO A 100 -13.02 9.65 1.26
C PRO A 100 -12.34 8.77 0.22
N ILE A 101 -13.02 8.56 -0.93
CA ILE A 101 -12.39 7.97 -2.11
C ILE A 101 -11.57 9.03 -2.80
N ASP A 102 -10.28 8.75 -2.93
CA ASP A 102 -9.32 9.54 -3.70
C ASP A 102 -8.55 8.63 -4.68
N ILE A 103 -8.60 8.99 -5.95
CA ILE A 103 -8.02 8.18 -7.03
C ILE A 103 -6.76 8.89 -7.51
N ASN A 104 -5.61 8.44 -7.04
CA ASN A 104 -4.33 8.96 -7.48
C ASN A 104 -4.06 8.65 -8.96
N VAL A 105 -3.06 9.33 -9.54
CA VAL A 105 -2.76 9.23 -10.97
C VAL A 105 -2.35 7.82 -11.41
N ALA A 106 -1.62 7.06 -10.60
CA ALA A 106 -1.22 5.69 -10.92
C ALA A 106 -2.43 4.74 -10.94
N THR A 107 -3.29 4.81 -9.93
CA THR A 107 -4.53 4.02 -9.86
C THR A 107 -5.50 4.40 -11.00
N ASN A 108 -5.60 5.70 -11.34
CA ASN A 108 -6.42 6.14 -12.47
C ASN A 108 -5.90 5.57 -13.79
N GLU A 109 -4.59 5.60 -14.03
CA GLU A 109 -3.99 5.04 -15.24
C GLU A 109 -4.18 3.52 -15.31
N MET A 110 -4.07 2.81 -14.19
CA MET A 110 -4.38 1.38 -14.11
C MET A 110 -5.82 1.11 -14.56
N PHE A 111 -6.79 1.79 -13.98
CA PHE A 111 -8.20 1.61 -14.35
C PHE A 111 -8.48 1.96 -15.80
N LYS A 112 -7.80 2.98 -16.32
CA LYS A 112 -7.92 3.37 -17.73
C LYS A 112 -7.40 2.28 -18.65
N ARG A 113 -6.18 1.75 -18.43
CA ARG A 113 -5.59 0.69 -19.26
C ARG A 113 -6.41 -0.61 -19.19
N VAL A 114 -6.79 -1.05 -18.01
CA VAL A 114 -7.65 -2.23 -17.83
C VAL A 114 -9.03 -2.01 -18.45
N GLY A 115 -9.62 -0.82 -18.25
CA GLY A 115 -10.93 -0.46 -18.80
C GLY A 115 -11.00 -0.46 -20.33
N PHE A 116 -9.87 -0.31 -21.03
CA PHE A 116 -9.82 -0.48 -22.50
C PHE A 116 -10.00 -1.94 -22.94
N LYS A 117 -9.67 -2.91 -22.09
CA LYS A 117 -9.85 -4.34 -22.38
C LYS A 117 -11.24 -4.85 -22.00
N ILE A 118 -11.94 -4.17 -21.10
CA ILE A 118 -13.28 -4.53 -20.64
C ILE A 118 -14.33 -3.88 -21.56
N LYS A 119 -15.21 -4.70 -22.13
CA LYS A 119 -16.28 -4.23 -23.01
C LYS A 119 -17.46 -3.62 -22.22
N GLY A 120 -18.23 -2.75 -22.87
CA GLY A 120 -19.50 -2.22 -22.36
C GLY A 120 -19.34 -1.18 -21.25
N LEU A 121 -20.40 -1.03 -20.45
CA LEU A 121 -20.52 0.03 -19.44
C LEU A 121 -19.44 -0.04 -18.35
N ASN A 122 -19.07 -1.23 -17.91
CA ASN A 122 -18.04 -1.40 -16.87
C ASN A 122 -16.68 -0.87 -17.35
N GLY A 123 -16.28 -1.18 -18.58
CA GLY A 123 -15.05 -0.63 -19.17
C GLY A 123 -15.11 0.89 -19.32
N PHE A 124 -16.24 1.44 -19.73
CA PHE A 124 -16.42 2.89 -19.79
C PHE A 124 -16.29 3.56 -18.41
N ILE A 125 -16.93 2.98 -17.38
CA ILE A 125 -16.86 3.50 -16.01
C ILE A 125 -15.41 3.50 -15.52
N LEU A 126 -14.68 2.38 -15.68
CA LEU A 126 -13.28 2.29 -15.25
C LEU A 126 -12.39 3.33 -15.93
N ARG A 127 -12.50 3.48 -17.25
CA ARG A 127 -11.71 4.48 -18.01
C ARG A 127 -11.93 5.93 -17.54
N ASN A 128 -13.11 6.22 -17.01
CA ASN A 128 -13.53 7.58 -16.68
C ASN A 128 -13.84 7.76 -15.18
N ILE A 129 -13.42 6.83 -14.34
CA ILE A 129 -13.79 6.81 -12.91
C ILE A 129 -13.31 8.04 -12.14
N ASN A 130 -12.27 8.72 -12.64
CA ASN A 130 -11.79 9.96 -12.04
C ASN A 130 -12.69 11.18 -12.35
N ASN A 131 -13.65 11.06 -13.27
CA ASN A 131 -14.66 12.08 -13.48
C ASN A 131 -15.51 12.22 -12.19
N PRO A 132 -15.72 13.46 -11.67
CA PRO A 132 -16.42 13.67 -10.39
C PRO A 132 -17.80 13.02 -10.31
N LEU A 133 -18.59 13.08 -11.40
CA LEU A 133 -19.93 12.47 -11.44
C LEU A 133 -19.84 10.95 -11.40
N LEU A 134 -18.98 10.35 -12.22
CA LEU A 134 -18.82 8.89 -12.23
C LEU A 134 -18.23 8.39 -10.89
N LYS A 135 -17.27 9.10 -10.31
CA LYS A 135 -16.73 8.80 -8.99
C LYS A 135 -17.82 8.85 -7.91
N TYR A 136 -18.68 9.85 -7.94
CA TYR A 136 -19.78 9.98 -7.00
C TYR A 136 -20.76 8.80 -7.08
N PHE A 137 -21.22 8.43 -8.28
CA PHE A 137 -22.20 7.36 -8.45
C PHE A 137 -21.61 5.95 -8.38
N PHE A 138 -20.40 5.74 -8.86
CA PHE A 138 -19.81 4.41 -9.04
C PHE A 138 -18.58 4.14 -8.18
N GLY A 139 -17.92 5.17 -7.63
CA GLY A 139 -16.70 5.01 -6.85
C GLY A 139 -16.85 4.03 -5.68
N SER A 140 -17.95 4.12 -4.94
CA SER A 140 -18.23 3.18 -3.84
C SER A 140 -18.47 1.74 -4.33
N LYS A 141 -19.08 1.55 -5.51
CA LYS A 141 -19.26 0.23 -6.11
C LYS A 141 -17.93 -0.36 -6.58
N VAL A 142 -17.09 0.45 -7.21
CA VAL A 142 -15.73 0.06 -7.61
C VAL A 142 -14.88 -0.30 -6.38
N ALA A 143 -14.90 0.52 -5.33
CA ALA A 143 -14.18 0.24 -4.09
C ALA A 143 -14.61 -1.08 -3.43
N LYS A 144 -15.89 -1.45 -3.51
CA LYS A 144 -16.42 -2.70 -2.96
C LYS A 144 -16.15 -3.93 -3.82
N SER A 145 -15.55 -3.79 -5.00
CA SER A 145 -15.28 -4.94 -5.89
C SER A 145 -14.25 -5.91 -5.29
N SER A 146 -13.27 -5.39 -4.56
CA SER A 146 -12.34 -6.20 -3.76
C SER A 146 -11.72 -5.39 -2.61
N VAL A 147 -11.16 -6.09 -1.62
CA VAL A 147 -10.45 -5.47 -0.49
C VAL A 147 -9.24 -4.66 -1.00
N SER A 148 -8.49 -5.20 -1.96
CA SER A 148 -7.32 -4.55 -2.55
C SER A 148 -7.72 -3.26 -3.29
N VAL A 149 -8.78 -3.30 -4.11
CA VAL A 149 -9.29 -2.10 -4.80
C VAL A 149 -9.75 -1.05 -3.79
N ASN A 150 -10.46 -1.45 -2.73
CA ASN A 150 -10.84 -0.50 -1.68
C ASN A 150 -9.62 0.16 -1.04
N ALA A 151 -8.59 -0.61 -0.74
CA ALA A 151 -7.35 -0.10 -0.14
C ALA A 151 -6.60 0.87 -1.08
N MET A 152 -6.61 0.65 -2.39
CA MET A 152 -6.00 1.55 -3.38
C MET A 152 -6.74 2.90 -3.52
N LEU A 153 -8.02 2.95 -3.18
CA LEU A 153 -8.88 4.10 -3.43
C LEU A 153 -9.04 5.04 -2.24
N ARG A 154 -8.43 4.75 -1.09
CA ARG A 154 -8.57 5.59 0.10
C ARG A 154 -7.49 5.35 1.13
N ASN A 155 -7.33 6.27 2.07
CA ASN A 155 -6.63 6.00 3.30
C ASN A 155 -7.37 4.90 4.07
N THR A 156 -6.63 3.99 4.71
CA THR A 156 -7.24 2.92 5.51
C THR A 156 -6.77 2.98 6.94
N VAL A 157 -7.66 2.64 7.88
CA VAL A 157 -7.37 2.60 9.31
C VAL A 157 -7.75 1.23 9.82
N SER A 158 -6.79 0.51 10.37
CA SER A 158 -7.00 -0.80 10.98
C SER A 158 -6.68 -0.75 12.46
N LEU A 159 -7.64 -1.14 13.31
CA LEU A 159 -7.41 -1.35 14.72
C LEU A 159 -6.71 -2.70 14.90
N THR A 160 -5.46 -2.69 15.34
CA THR A 160 -4.62 -3.89 15.37
C THR A 160 -4.32 -4.38 16.79
N ILE A 161 -4.23 -3.47 17.75
CA ILE A 161 -3.95 -3.83 19.14
C ILE A 161 -4.94 -3.10 20.06
N MET A 162 -5.45 -3.82 21.05
CA MET A 162 -6.19 -3.25 22.19
C MET A 162 -5.53 -3.74 23.47
N ASP A 163 -5.15 -2.81 24.31
CA ASP A 163 -4.46 -3.08 25.58
C ASP A 163 -5.06 -2.22 26.71
N SER A 164 -5.80 -2.86 27.60
CA SER A 164 -6.42 -2.17 28.73
C SER A 164 -6.89 -3.11 29.83
N GLY A 165 -6.54 -2.76 31.06
CA GLY A 165 -6.94 -3.49 32.26
C GLY A 165 -6.16 -4.79 32.44
N TYR A 166 -6.05 -5.19 33.69
CA TYR A 166 -5.34 -6.41 34.12
C TYR A 166 -6.19 -7.27 35.05
N LYS A 167 -7.31 -6.75 35.57
CA LYS A 167 -8.17 -7.43 36.52
C LYS A 167 -9.63 -7.06 36.34
N VAL A 168 -10.52 -8.03 36.31
CA VAL A 168 -11.96 -7.87 36.02
C VAL A 168 -12.67 -6.85 36.91
N ASN A 169 -12.32 -6.76 38.18
CA ASN A 169 -12.97 -5.87 39.15
C ASN A 169 -12.28 -4.51 39.32
N VAL A 170 -11.35 -4.14 38.41
CA VAL A 170 -10.61 -2.86 38.47
C VAL A 170 -10.85 -2.08 37.16
N ILE A 171 -11.30 -0.84 37.30
CA ILE A 171 -11.31 0.13 36.21
C ILE A 171 -9.86 0.63 36.03
N PRO A 172 -9.23 0.42 34.88
CA PRO A 172 -7.83 0.80 34.65
C PRO A 172 -7.65 2.32 34.58
N GLU A 173 -6.49 2.78 34.99
CA GLU A 173 -6.08 4.18 34.81
C GLU A 173 -5.81 4.51 33.32
N ILE A 174 -5.23 3.56 32.60
CA ILE A 174 -4.84 3.74 31.19
C ILE A 174 -5.55 2.71 30.31
N ALA A 175 -6.12 3.18 29.23
CA ALA A 175 -6.62 2.36 28.13
C ALA A 175 -5.93 2.79 26.82
N LYS A 176 -5.45 1.83 26.06
CA LYS A 176 -4.64 2.05 24.85
C LYS A 176 -5.10 1.16 23.70
N ALA A 177 -5.05 1.68 22.50
CA ALA A 177 -5.18 0.91 21.28
C ALA A 177 -4.15 1.38 20.24
N SER A 178 -3.71 0.48 19.35
CA SER A 178 -2.82 0.83 18.26
C SER A 178 -3.54 0.70 16.91
N LEU A 179 -3.31 1.68 16.05
CA LEU A 179 -3.86 1.74 14.70
C LEU A 179 -2.74 1.60 13.67
N ASP A 180 -2.90 0.69 12.72
CA ASP A 180 -2.16 0.67 11.46
C ASP A 180 -2.95 1.50 10.44
N ILE A 181 -2.40 2.64 10.07
CA ILE A 181 -2.96 3.57 9.11
C ILE A 181 -2.11 3.51 7.85
N ARG A 182 -2.78 3.32 6.69
CA ARG A 182 -2.12 3.32 5.39
C ARG A 182 -2.62 4.50 4.58
N LEU A 183 -1.76 5.49 4.41
CA LEU A 183 -2.06 6.74 3.71
C LEU A 183 -1.77 6.64 2.22
N LEU A 184 -2.58 7.31 1.42
CA LEU A 184 -2.28 7.55 0.01
C LEU A 184 -1.00 8.40 -0.12
N PRO A 185 -0.23 8.28 -1.22
CA PRO A 185 1.03 9.02 -1.38
C PRO A 185 0.92 10.52 -1.18
N SER A 186 -0.17 11.13 -1.63
CA SER A 186 -0.44 12.57 -1.54
C SER A 186 -0.91 13.05 -0.16
N GLN A 187 -1.37 12.14 0.71
CA GLN A 187 -1.93 12.52 2.00
C GLN A 187 -0.84 12.95 2.98
N ASP A 188 -0.94 14.14 3.52
CA ASP A 188 -0.08 14.57 4.63
C ASP A 188 -0.44 13.85 5.93
N SER A 189 0.59 13.42 6.69
CA SER A 189 0.42 12.61 7.89
C SER A 189 -0.16 13.41 9.05
N GLU A 190 0.26 14.67 9.21
CA GLU A 190 -0.22 15.54 10.28
C GLU A 190 -1.67 15.96 10.04
N GLU A 191 -1.99 16.29 8.77
CA GLU A 191 -3.37 16.57 8.37
C GLU A 191 -4.29 15.38 8.65
N PHE A 192 -3.85 14.15 8.34
CA PHE A 192 -4.65 12.95 8.62
C PHE A 192 -4.85 12.71 10.12
N ILE A 193 -3.83 12.93 10.94
CA ILE A 193 -3.96 12.89 12.42
C ILE A 193 -4.98 13.92 12.90
N ASN A 194 -5.00 15.11 12.32
CA ASN A 194 -5.99 16.13 12.67
C ASN A 194 -7.41 15.73 12.24
N GLN A 195 -7.59 15.11 11.07
CA GLN A 195 -8.86 14.52 10.66
C GLN A 195 -9.32 13.44 11.66
N LEU A 196 -8.41 12.59 12.11
CA LEU A 196 -8.70 11.55 13.09
C LEU A 196 -9.16 12.15 14.45
N LYS A 197 -8.51 13.23 14.90
CA LYS A 197 -8.95 13.97 16.11
C LYS A 197 -10.36 14.53 15.96
N VAL A 198 -10.70 15.07 14.79
CA VAL A 198 -12.05 15.57 14.49
C VAL A 198 -13.08 14.45 14.52
N VAL A 199 -12.76 13.28 13.96
CA VAL A 199 -13.65 12.09 13.99
C VAL A 199 -13.90 11.63 15.41
N ILE A 200 -12.86 11.55 16.24
CA ILE A 200 -12.95 11.15 17.63
C ILE A 200 -13.78 12.18 18.43
N ASN A 201 -13.52 13.46 18.24
CA ASN A 201 -14.19 14.58 18.90
C ASN A 201 -14.32 14.35 20.44
N ASP A 202 -13.19 14.07 21.08
CA ASP A 202 -13.08 13.95 22.54
C ASP A 202 -11.65 14.32 22.97
N SER A 203 -11.53 15.42 23.71
CA SER A 203 -10.23 15.99 24.14
C SER A 203 -9.46 15.13 25.14
N ARG A 204 -10.09 14.13 25.74
CA ARG A 204 -9.46 13.17 26.67
C ARG A 204 -8.64 12.11 25.92
N VAL A 205 -8.87 11.97 24.60
CA VAL A 205 -8.18 10.99 23.75
C VAL A 205 -6.91 11.62 23.21
N GLN A 206 -5.79 11.00 23.50
CA GLN A 206 -4.48 11.39 22.95
C GLN A 206 -4.14 10.48 21.78
N ILE A 207 -3.69 11.07 20.67
CA ILE A 207 -3.14 10.33 19.52
C ILE A 207 -1.64 10.54 19.54
N VAL A 208 -0.89 9.47 19.68
CA VAL A 208 0.57 9.48 19.79
C VAL A 208 1.16 8.74 18.58
N PRO A 209 1.79 9.43 17.63
CA PRO A 209 2.49 8.78 16.54
C PRO A 209 3.62 7.87 17.06
N LYS A 210 3.67 6.64 16.55
CA LYS A 210 4.75 5.67 16.78
C LYS A 210 5.69 5.60 15.60
N ARG A 211 5.13 5.79 14.42
CA ARG A 211 5.85 5.89 13.16
C ARG A 211 5.18 6.92 12.27
N VAL A 212 5.97 7.82 11.74
CA VAL A 212 5.58 8.75 10.68
C VAL A 212 6.32 8.33 9.40
N PRO A 213 5.59 8.09 8.29
CA PRO A 213 6.21 7.64 7.05
C PRO A 213 6.99 8.76 6.36
N GLU A 214 7.89 8.36 5.46
CA GLU A 214 8.53 9.26 4.50
C GLU A 214 7.50 9.94 3.58
N GLN A 215 7.93 10.97 2.86
CA GLN A 215 7.08 11.63 1.87
C GLN A 215 6.71 10.65 0.75
N GLY A 216 5.45 10.64 0.34
CA GLY A 216 4.99 9.81 -0.75
C GLY A 216 5.51 10.29 -2.10
N TYR A 217 5.81 9.34 -2.98
CA TYR A 217 6.30 9.56 -4.32
C TYR A 217 5.55 8.67 -5.32
N ILE A 218 5.46 9.11 -6.55
CA ILE A 218 4.92 8.32 -7.66
C ILE A 218 5.94 8.36 -8.79
N SER A 219 6.54 7.20 -9.07
CA SER A 219 7.53 7.03 -10.14
C SER A 219 6.89 7.19 -11.51
N SER A 220 7.64 7.73 -12.46
CA SER A 220 7.17 7.91 -13.83
C SER A 220 7.06 6.59 -14.59
N TRP A 221 5.90 6.29 -15.13
CA TRP A 221 5.70 5.15 -16.05
C TRP A 221 5.96 5.50 -17.54
N GLU A 222 6.40 6.72 -17.81
CA GLU A 222 6.86 7.16 -19.14
C GLU A 222 8.37 6.99 -19.31
N SER A 223 9.05 6.36 -18.34
CA SER A 223 10.48 6.10 -18.39
C SER A 223 10.85 5.02 -19.39
N THR A 224 12.11 5.07 -19.83
CA THR A 224 12.71 4.00 -20.66
C THR A 224 12.67 2.65 -19.97
N PHE A 225 12.90 2.62 -18.66
CA PHE A 225 12.84 1.38 -17.88
C PHE A 225 11.46 0.72 -17.95
N PHE A 226 10.40 1.48 -17.65
CA PHE A 226 9.01 0.96 -17.67
C PHE A 226 8.60 0.51 -19.08
N SER A 227 9.03 1.22 -20.12
CA SER A 227 8.76 0.84 -21.51
C SER A 227 9.42 -0.49 -21.86
N ILE A 228 10.72 -0.66 -21.57
CA ILE A 228 11.45 -1.90 -21.84
C ILE A 228 10.85 -3.08 -21.06
N LEU A 229 10.58 -2.90 -19.76
CA LEU A 229 9.92 -3.91 -18.92
C LEU A 229 8.57 -4.33 -19.51
N SER A 230 7.76 -3.36 -19.95
CA SER A 230 6.47 -3.62 -20.57
C SER A 230 6.58 -4.41 -21.88
N GLU A 231 7.56 -4.11 -22.71
CA GLU A 231 7.84 -4.84 -23.95
C GLU A 231 8.26 -6.29 -23.66
N GLU A 232 9.18 -6.51 -22.69
CA GLU A 232 9.63 -7.86 -22.32
C GLU A 232 8.49 -8.72 -21.74
N ILE A 233 7.60 -8.12 -20.94
CA ILE A 233 6.39 -8.81 -20.48
C ILE A 233 5.50 -9.16 -21.67
N ASN A 234 5.23 -8.21 -22.56
CA ASN A 234 4.34 -8.42 -23.70
C ASN A 234 4.90 -9.38 -24.77
N HIS A 235 6.22 -9.58 -24.83
CA HIS A 235 6.82 -10.63 -25.67
C HIS A 235 6.35 -12.03 -25.27
N LEU A 236 6.21 -12.30 -23.96
CA LEU A 236 5.75 -13.58 -23.45
C LEU A 236 4.23 -13.65 -23.25
N TYR A 237 3.62 -12.53 -22.87
CA TYR A 237 2.20 -12.42 -22.50
C TYR A 237 1.48 -11.37 -23.35
N ARG A 238 1.31 -11.67 -24.64
CA ARG A 238 0.85 -10.72 -25.70
C ARG A 238 -0.52 -10.10 -25.43
N GLN A 239 -1.39 -10.74 -24.66
CA GLN A 239 -2.75 -10.26 -24.41
C GLN A 239 -2.88 -9.50 -23.07
N SER A 240 -1.85 -9.56 -22.23
CA SER A 240 -1.87 -8.92 -20.93
C SER A 240 -1.77 -7.40 -21.03
N VAL A 241 -2.23 -6.76 -19.98
CA VAL A 241 -2.12 -5.31 -19.76
C VAL A 241 -0.99 -5.07 -18.78
N VAL A 242 0.07 -4.40 -19.21
CA VAL A 242 1.07 -3.87 -18.29
C VAL A 242 0.66 -2.47 -17.87
N THR A 243 0.58 -2.23 -16.55
CA THR A 243 0.04 -0.98 -16.03
C THR A 243 0.79 -0.51 -14.79
N PRO A 244 0.94 0.82 -14.58
CA PRO A 244 1.34 1.33 -13.30
C PRO A 244 0.31 0.94 -12.24
N PHE A 245 0.77 0.77 -11.02
CA PHE A 245 -0.01 0.32 -9.89
C PHE A 245 0.45 1.04 -8.62
N MET A 246 -0.47 1.32 -7.71
CA MET A 246 -0.14 1.78 -6.36
C MET A 246 -0.30 0.60 -5.40
N SER A 247 0.80 0.13 -4.84
CA SER A 247 0.78 -0.94 -3.84
C SER A 247 0.07 -0.48 -2.55
N PRO A 248 -0.86 -1.27 -2.00
CA PRO A 248 -1.41 -1.01 -0.67
C PRO A 248 -0.42 -1.35 0.46
N GLY A 249 0.61 -2.15 0.18
CA GLY A 249 1.75 -2.43 1.05
C GLY A 249 2.87 -1.42 0.90
N GLY A 250 3.91 -1.55 1.73
CA GLY A 250 5.16 -0.81 1.62
C GLY A 250 6.30 -1.76 1.29
N THR A 251 7.34 -1.27 0.64
CA THR A 251 8.59 -1.95 0.33
C THR A 251 9.76 -1.01 0.59
N ASP A 252 10.98 -1.48 0.46
CA ASP A 252 12.20 -0.67 0.58
C ASP A 252 12.29 0.47 -0.45
N SER A 253 11.54 0.39 -1.55
CA SER A 253 11.38 1.46 -2.54
C SER A 253 11.00 2.81 -1.92
N GLN A 254 10.31 2.85 -0.77
CA GLN A 254 9.91 4.09 -0.10
C GLN A 254 11.10 5.01 0.20
N TYR A 255 12.24 4.44 0.55
CA TYR A 255 13.43 5.21 0.92
C TYR A 255 14.17 5.77 -0.31
N PHE A 256 14.21 5.03 -1.40
CA PHE A 256 14.71 5.53 -2.68
C PHE A 256 13.78 6.59 -3.28
N GLN A 257 12.49 6.35 -3.22
CA GLN A 257 11.46 7.29 -3.67
C GLN A 257 11.50 8.60 -2.88
N SER A 258 11.81 8.59 -1.58
CA SER A 258 12.00 9.81 -0.79
C SER A 258 13.18 10.66 -1.25
N LYS A 259 14.14 10.07 -1.98
CA LYS A 259 15.26 10.77 -2.66
C LYS A 259 14.93 11.20 -4.10
N GLY A 260 13.69 10.95 -4.56
CA GLY A 260 13.26 11.28 -5.92
C GLY A 260 13.68 10.28 -6.99
N VAL A 261 14.07 9.05 -6.60
CA VAL A 261 14.42 7.98 -7.52
C VAL A 261 13.17 7.25 -7.99
N ASP A 262 13.04 7.03 -9.28
CA ASP A 262 11.98 6.20 -9.84
C ASP A 262 12.20 4.72 -9.50
N CYS A 263 11.20 4.12 -8.82
CA CYS A 263 11.21 2.72 -8.41
C CYS A 263 10.09 1.96 -9.10
N TYR A 264 10.38 0.72 -9.52
CA TYR A 264 9.44 -0.16 -10.21
C TYR A 264 9.41 -1.49 -9.51
N GLY A 265 8.33 -1.72 -8.76
CA GLY A 265 8.15 -2.93 -7.99
C GLY A 265 7.34 -3.96 -8.78
N ILE A 266 7.94 -5.10 -9.12
CA ILE A 266 7.22 -6.21 -9.73
C ILE A 266 8.00 -7.52 -9.64
N ILE A 267 7.30 -8.58 -9.24
CA ILE A 267 7.69 -9.97 -9.51
C ILE A 267 7.02 -10.35 -10.85
N PRO A 268 7.78 -10.44 -11.96
CA PRO A 268 7.19 -10.52 -13.30
C PRO A 268 6.74 -11.93 -13.67
N VAL A 269 5.79 -12.47 -12.91
CA VAL A 269 5.15 -13.77 -13.09
C VAL A 269 3.64 -13.59 -13.23
N LEU A 270 2.96 -14.50 -13.95
CA LEU A 270 1.52 -14.46 -14.15
C LEU A 270 0.84 -15.60 -13.39
N VAL A 271 0.17 -15.28 -12.30
CA VAL A 271 -0.42 -16.24 -11.37
C VAL A 271 -1.93 -16.06 -11.22
N HIS A 272 -2.60 -17.04 -10.63
CA HIS A 272 -3.99 -16.91 -10.21
C HIS A 272 -4.09 -16.22 -8.85
N GLU A 273 -5.18 -15.53 -8.59
CA GLU A 273 -5.46 -14.90 -7.30
C GLU A 273 -5.34 -15.87 -6.13
N ALA A 274 -5.74 -17.12 -6.33
CA ALA A 274 -5.62 -18.18 -5.33
C ALA A 274 -4.16 -18.49 -4.94
N ASP A 275 -3.20 -18.28 -5.85
CA ASP A 275 -1.77 -18.42 -5.54
C ASP A 275 -1.22 -17.16 -4.87
N ILE A 276 -1.66 -15.97 -5.28
CA ILE A 276 -1.32 -14.70 -4.61
C ILE A 276 -1.71 -14.75 -3.13
N GLN A 277 -2.86 -15.31 -2.81
CA GLN A 277 -3.34 -15.45 -1.42
C GLN A 277 -2.49 -16.39 -0.56
N THR A 278 -1.57 -17.17 -1.15
CA THR A 278 -0.63 -18.01 -0.38
C THR A 278 0.65 -17.31 0.01
N ILE A 279 0.91 -16.11 -0.51
CA ILE A 279 2.09 -15.29 -0.16
C ILE A 279 2.09 -15.04 1.35
N HIS A 280 3.22 -15.25 2.01
CA HIS A 280 3.41 -15.24 3.47
C HIS A 280 2.55 -16.28 4.22
N GLY A 281 1.97 -17.26 3.51
CA GLY A 281 1.09 -18.29 4.07
C GLY A 281 1.63 -19.70 3.94
N ILE A 282 0.79 -20.65 4.37
CA ILE A 282 1.08 -22.08 4.22
C ILE A 282 0.90 -22.47 2.73
N ASN A 283 1.82 -23.27 2.19
CA ASN A 283 1.83 -23.71 0.79
C ASN A 283 2.05 -22.58 -0.23
N GLU A 284 2.76 -21.55 0.12
CA GLU A 284 3.27 -20.58 -0.84
C GLU A 284 4.03 -21.29 -1.96
N ARG A 285 3.71 -20.96 -3.19
CA ARG A 285 4.21 -21.68 -4.35
C ARG A 285 4.26 -20.84 -5.61
N ILE A 286 5.17 -21.20 -6.48
CA ILE A 286 5.26 -20.70 -7.85
C ILE A 286 5.47 -21.87 -8.80
N SER A 287 4.86 -21.83 -9.98
CA SER A 287 5.14 -22.84 -10.99
C SER A 287 6.55 -22.65 -11.60
N ILE A 288 7.20 -23.77 -11.96
CA ILE A 288 8.52 -23.73 -12.64
C ILE A 288 8.44 -22.86 -13.91
N GLN A 289 7.35 -22.96 -14.67
CA GLN A 289 7.16 -22.15 -15.89
C GLN A 289 7.11 -20.66 -15.58
N ASN A 290 6.42 -20.24 -14.51
CA ASN A 290 6.38 -18.84 -14.09
C ASN A 290 7.76 -18.35 -13.62
N LEU A 291 8.48 -19.17 -12.85
CA LEU A 291 9.85 -18.85 -12.43
C LEU A 291 10.76 -18.62 -13.64
N MET A 292 10.70 -19.52 -14.64
CA MET A 292 11.51 -19.39 -15.86
C MET A 292 11.11 -18.20 -16.73
N ASN A 293 9.83 -17.89 -16.82
CA ASN A 293 9.34 -16.71 -17.54
C ASN A 293 9.76 -15.43 -16.83
N GLY A 294 9.60 -15.36 -15.51
CA GLY A 294 10.05 -14.24 -14.69
C GLY A 294 11.55 -13.99 -14.85
N TYR A 295 12.37 -15.05 -14.75
CA TYR A 295 13.80 -14.96 -14.99
C TYR A 295 14.13 -14.34 -16.37
N ARG A 296 13.45 -14.79 -17.43
CA ARG A 296 13.66 -14.25 -18.79
C ARG A 296 13.32 -12.77 -18.88
N ILE A 297 12.20 -12.35 -18.29
CA ILE A 297 11.78 -10.94 -18.26
C ILE A 297 12.84 -10.10 -17.52
N VAL A 298 13.26 -10.53 -16.31
CA VAL A 298 14.29 -9.83 -15.53
C VAL A 298 15.58 -9.72 -16.33
N TYR A 299 16.11 -10.84 -16.82
CA TYR A 299 17.36 -10.88 -17.55
C TYR A 299 17.35 -9.97 -18.78
N ASN A 300 16.30 -10.06 -19.62
CA ASN A 300 16.20 -9.27 -20.83
C ASN A 300 16.02 -7.79 -20.54
N THR A 301 15.19 -7.44 -19.56
CA THR A 301 14.99 -6.04 -19.16
C THR A 301 16.30 -5.42 -18.67
N VAL A 302 17.01 -6.08 -17.76
CA VAL A 302 18.29 -5.60 -17.23
C VAL A 302 19.33 -5.47 -18.34
N LYS A 303 19.41 -6.48 -19.23
CA LYS A 303 20.33 -6.45 -20.37
C LYS A 303 20.04 -5.28 -21.31
N ARG A 304 18.77 -4.96 -21.58
CA ARG A 304 18.38 -3.85 -22.47
C ARG A 304 18.59 -2.49 -21.83
N VAL A 305 18.26 -2.37 -20.55
CA VAL A 305 18.40 -1.13 -19.79
C VAL A 305 19.86 -0.78 -19.54
N CYS A 306 20.69 -1.77 -19.19
CA CYS A 306 22.08 -1.57 -18.77
C CYS A 306 23.10 -1.93 -19.87
N GLY A 307 22.68 -2.56 -20.94
CA GLY A 307 23.53 -2.92 -22.07
C GLY A 307 23.87 -1.69 -22.92
N SER A 308 25.13 -1.51 -23.26
CA SER A 308 25.50 -0.56 -24.30
C SER A 308 24.90 -1.04 -25.62
N ASN A 309 24.17 -0.17 -26.34
CA ASN A 309 23.91 -0.38 -27.76
C ASN A 309 25.28 -0.41 -28.48
N LYS A 310 25.82 -1.62 -28.66
CA LYS A 310 26.92 -1.86 -29.60
C LYS A 310 26.36 -2.27 -30.92
#